data_f8c1fa8cff32d2685c920d6c275dd106
#
_entry.id   f8c1fa8cff32d2685c920d6c275dd106
#
_cell.length_a   1.000
_cell.length_b   1.000
_cell.length_c   1.000
_cell.angle_alpha   90.00
_cell.angle_beta   90.00
_cell.angle_gamma   90.00
#
_symmetry.space_group_name_H-M   'P 1'
#
loop_
_entity.id
_entity.type
_entity.pdbx_description
1 polymer ?
#
loop_
_entity_poly.entity_id
_entity_poly.type
_entity_poly.pdbx_seq_one_letter_code
_entity_poly.pdbx_strand_id
1 'polypeptide(L)'
;DEGVGRVLKHLDESGLAKNTIVIYSSDQGFYLGEHGWYDKRWMFEESFKMPFVIRWPGVIKAGVTTKALIQNIDYGPTFLDVCGAKTPTDMQGRSIVPLLRSGGKRPADWRDAVYYTYYGESTHRVAAHDGVRTERYTLFYVPKYKEWQLFDNEKDPQQMKSVHKDPSYADVLKGLQQKYRDLKKNYRAHSAILPDDRLGQEWWKNRHLDMNKKANSGAHDLLFIGDSITQGWEGSGKEIWQKYYGKRKALNLGISGDRTEHVIWRLNNGNLRRQQKAKVAVVMIGTNNTGHSEQDPSETADGVERILSILRARCPNARVLLLGVFPRDEMPDGRKRGINDSLNEKLAAFHNGKRVHYLNINERFLEESGRLPKEIMPDFLHPKEKGYAIWAEAIEGKLIELGL
;
A
#
# COMPACT_ATOMS: atom_id res chain seq x y z
N ASP A 1 -29.80 -12.27 18.22
CA ASP A 1 -30.68 -13.35 17.71
C ASP A 1 -32.09 -12.86 17.37
N GLU A 2 -32.82 -12.19 18.29
CA GLU A 2 -34.17 -11.75 18.03
C GLU A 2 -34.32 -10.85 16.81
N GLY A 3 -33.42 -9.89 16.63
CA GLY A 3 -33.41 -8.99 15.47
C GLY A 3 -33.22 -9.75 14.16
N VAL A 4 -32.32 -10.72 14.12
CA VAL A 4 -32.10 -11.59 12.93
C VAL A 4 -33.36 -12.42 12.66
N GLY A 5 -33.97 -13.00 13.72
CA GLY A 5 -35.20 -13.76 13.60
C GLY A 5 -36.35 -12.93 13.02
N ARG A 6 -36.51 -11.67 13.45
CA ARG A 6 -37.53 -10.75 12.88
C ARG A 6 -37.32 -10.47 11.38
N VAL A 7 -36.08 -10.27 10.95
CA VAL A 7 -35.78 -10.07 9.52
C VAL A 7 -36.12 -11.31 8.70
N LEU A 8 -35.69 -12.48 9.17
CA LEU A 8 -35.99 -13.75 8.47
C LEU A 8 -37.48 -14.02 8.39
N LYS A 9 -38.21 -13.81 9.49
CA LYS A 9 -39.68 -13.94 9.52
C LYS A 9 -40.36 -12.99 8.54
N HIS A 10 -39.93 -11.73 8.47
CA HIS A 10 -40.48 -10.77 7.51
C HIS A 10 -40.25 -11.22 6.06
N LEU A 11 -39.05 -11.71 5.72
CA LEU A 11 -38.77 -12.22 4.38
C LEU A 11 -39.68 -13.42 3.99
N ASP A 12 -39.92 -14.33 4.95
CA ASP A 12 -40.77 -15.48 4.72
C ASP A 12 -42.26 -15.06 4.58
N GLU A 13 -42.77 -14.19 5.44
CA GLU A 13 -44.16 -13.71 5.40
C GLU A 13 -44.48 -12.82 4.19
N SER A 14 -43.51 -12.02 3.73
CA SER A 14 -43.66 -11.18 2.53
C SER A 14 -43.45 -11.93 1.20
N GLY A 15 -43.06 -13.22 1.26
CA GLY A 15 -42.77 -14.02 0.06
C GLY A 15 -41.44 -13.67 -0.64
N LEU A 16 -40.66 -12.73 -0.09
CA LEU A 16 -39.37 -12.30 -0.67
C LEU A 16 -38.24 -13.33 -0.47
N ALA A 17 -38.37 -14.20 0.52
CA ALA A 17 -37.33 -15.17 0.89
C ALA A 17 -36.80 -16.00 -0.30
N LYS A 18 -37.69 -16.38 -1.24
CA LYS A 18 -37.32 -17.22 -2.40
C LYS A 18 -36.34 -16.54 -3.36
N ASN A 19 -36.31 -15.20 -3.40
CA ASN A 19 -35.46 -14.40 -4.27
C ASN A 19 -34.47 -13.54 -3.49
N THR A 20 -34.13 -13.92 -2.25
CA THR A 20 -33.21 -13.16 -1.40
C THR A 20 -32.12 -14.07 -0.87
N ILE A 21 -30.86 -13.66 -1.06
CA ILE A 21 -29.70 -14.23 -0.39
C ILE A 21 -29.55 -13.49 0.93
N VAL A 22 -29.52 -14.22 2.03
CA VAL A 22 -29.28 -13.66 3.37
C VAL A 22 -27.92 -14.10 3.85
N ILE A 23 -27.09 -13.15 4.23
CA ILE A 23 -25.75 -13.40 4.80
C ILE A 23 -25.69 -12.74 6.18
N TYR A 24 -25.30 -13.52 7.18
CA TYR A 24 -24.95 -13.02 8.51
C TYR A 24 -23.46 -13.17 8.71
N SER A 25 -22.77 -12.05 8.91
CA SER A 25 -21.33 -12.01 9.11
C SER A 25 -20.90 -10.77 9.91
N SER A 26 -19.61 -10.67 10.17
CA SER A 26 -18.95 -9.50 10.74
C SER A 26 -17.75 -9.10 9.86
N ASP A 27 -17.27 -7.87 10.02
CA ASP A 27 -16.03 -7.40 9.39
C ASP A 27 -14.80 -8.06 10.00
N GLN A 28 -14.84 -8.40 11.29
CA GLN A 28 -13.76 -8.98 12.07
C GLN A 28 -14.27 -9.62 13.36
N GLY A 29 -13.46 -10.50 13.98
CA GLY A 29 -13.66 -10.97 15.33
C GLY A 29 -13.24 -9.94 16.38
N PHE A 30 -13.29 -10.29 17.68
CA PHE A 30 -13.04 -9.37 18.77
C PHE A 30 -12.60 -10.11 20.04
N TYR A 31 -11.60 -9.58 20.77
CA TYR A 31 -11.20 -10.06 22.10
C TYR A 31 -12.06 -9.42 23.18
N LEU A 32 -12.55 -10.21 24.08
CA LEU A 32 -13.31 -9.78 25.27
C LEU A 32 -12.56 -10.07 26.58
N GLY A 33 -11.25 -10.22 26.51
CA GLY A 33 -10.35 -10.57 27.61
C GLY A 33 -9.40 -11.71 27.30
N GLU A 34 -9.65 -12.44 26.21
CA GLU A 34 -8.78 -13.53 25.77
C GLU A 34 -7.36 -12.99 25.48
N HIS A 35 -6.36 -13.78 25.82
CA HIS A 35 -4.93 -13.40 25.74
C HIS A 35 -4.57 -12.13 26.54
N GLY A 36 -5.43 -11.68 27.47
CA GLY A 36 -5.27 -10.41 28.17
C GLY A 36 -5.55 -9.18 27.30
N TRP A 37 -6.21 -9.33 26.16
CA TRP A 37 -6.55 -8.27 25.23
C TRP A 37 -8.03 -7.92 25.23
N TYR A 38 -8.29 -6.68 24.89
CA TYR A 38 -9.62 -6.16 24.58
C TYR A 38 -9.50 -5.35 23.30
N ASP A 39 -10.20 -5.73 22.23
CA ASP A 39 -10.16 -5.16 20.89
C ASP A 39 -9.88 -6.26 19.83
N LYS A 40 -9.21 -5.94 18.70
CA LYS A 40 -8.98 -6.81 17.56
C LYS A 40 -7.70 -6.34 16.84
N ARG A 41 -6.69 -7.10 16.69
CA ARG A 41 -5.49 -6.77 15.86
C ARG A 41 -4.55 -7.96 15.69
N TRP A 42 -4.28 -8.67 16.78
CA TRP A 42 -3.40 -9.82 16.75
C TRP A 42 -3.99 -10.98 15.93
N MET A 43 -3.09 -11.80 15.35
CA MET A 43 -3.46 -12.99 14.56
C MET A 43 -3.91 -14.19 15.40
N PHE A 44 -4.80 -13.99 16.36
CA PHE A 44 -5.44 -15.08 17.10
C PHE A 44 -6.85 -15.34 16.59
N GLU A 45 -7.39 -16.54 16.86
CA GLU A 45 -8.70 -16.96 16.33
C GLU A 45 -9.86 -16.01 16.73
N GLU A 46 -9.81 -15.43 17.92
CA GLU A 46 -10.84 -14.48 18.38
C GLU A 46 -10.94 -13.24 17.51
N SER A 47 -9.81 -12.80 16.95
CA SER A 47 -9.77 -11.69 15.99
C SER A 47 -10.11 -12.14 14.56
N PHE A 48 -9.75 -13.35 14.19
CA PHE A 48 -9.86 -13.84 12.81
C PHE A 48 -11.18 -14.54 12.52
N LYS A 49 -11.69 -15.32 13.49
CA LYS A 49 -12.85 -16.18 13.31
C LYS A 49 -14.14 -15.40 13.51
N MET A 50 -14.59 -14.75 12.46
CA MET A 50 -15.90 -14.11 12.44
C MET A 50 -16.98 -15.09 12.02
N PRO A 51 -18.24 -14.91 12.45
CA PRO A 51 -19.36 -15.73 11.98
C PRO A 51 -19.56 -15.53 10.48
N PHE A 52 -19.86 -16.61 9.79
CA PHE A 52 -20.34 -16.57 8.40
C PHE A 52 -21.43 -17.61 8.21
N VAL A 53 -22.66 -17.14 8.04
CA VAL A 53 -23.83 -17.97 7.75
C VAL A 53 -24.51 -17.39 6.51
N ILE A 54 -24.83 -18.26 5.56
CA ILE A 54 -25.50 -17.86 4.32
C ILE A 54 -26.71 -18.73 4.04
N ARG A 55 -27.82 -18.12 3.66
CA ARG A 55 -29.04 -18.76 3.15
C ARG A 55 -29.22 -18.32 1.70
N TRP A 56 -29.23 -19.28 0.78
CA TRP A 56 -29.49 -19.05 -0.64
C TRP A 56 -30.47 -20.12 -1.16
N PRO A 57 -31.78 -19.80 -1.13
CA PRO A 57 -32.83 -20.76 -1.50
C PRO A 57 -32.64 -21.31 -2.93
N GLY A 58 -32.83 -22.62 -3.08
CA GLY A 58 -32.63 -23.30 -4.37
C GLY A 58 -31.19 -23.60 -4.76
N VAL A 59 -30.20 -23.02 -4.07
CA VAL A 59 -28.77 -23.22 -4.36
C VAL A 59 -28.06 -23.95 -3.22
N ILE A 60 -28.28 -23.56 -1.96
CA ILE A 60 -27.62 -24.16 -0.79
C ILE A 60 -28.61 -25.04 -0.05
N LYS A 61 -28.24 -26.30 0.22
CA LYS A 61 -28.99 -27.18 1.11
C LYS A 61 -28.83 -26.75 2.56
N ALA A 62 -29.90 -26.86 3.34
CA ALA A 62 -29.85 -26.56 4.78
C ALA A 62 -28.86 -27.51 5.50
N GLY A 63 -28.18 -26.97 6.53
CA GLY A 63 -27.26 -27.72 7.37
C GLY A 63 -25.87 -28.00 6.78
N VAL A 64 -25.57 -27.50 5.58
CA VAL A 64 -24.23 -27.65 4.98
C VAL A 64 -23.22 -26.79 5.76
N THR A 65 -22.06 -27.39 6.04
CA THR A 65 -20.91 -26.69 6.64
C THR A 65 -19.66 -26.96 5.81
N THR A 66 -18.68 -26.05 5.86
CA THR A 66 -17.36 -26.22 5.22
C THR A 66 -16.26 -25.69 6.12
N LYS A 67 -15.07 -26.30 6.03
CA LYS A 67 -13.81 -25.81 6.64
C LYS A 67 -12.98 -24.98 5.68
N ALA A 68 -13.43 -24.77 4.44
CA ALA A 68 -12.69 -23.99 3.46
C ALA A 68 -12.45 -22.56 3.97
N LEU A 69 -11.23 -22.09 3.83
CA LEU A 69 -10.85 -20.73 4.25
C LEU A 69 -11.51 -19.70 3.34
N ILE A 70 -12.33 -18.83 3.92
CA ILE A 70 -12.90 -17.66 3.26
C ILE A 70 -12.49 -16.39 4.01
N GLN A 71 -12.58 -15.27 3.34
CA GLN A 71 -12.22 -13.96 3.89
C GLN A 71 -13.33 -12.94 3.56
N ASN A 72 -13.44 -11.87 4.33
CA ASN A 72 -14.40 -10.79 4.05
C ASN A 72 -14.16 -10.12 2.69
N ILE A 73 -12.92 -10.10 2.18
CA ILE A 73 -12.60 -9.61 0.82
C ILE A 73 -13.20 -10.48 -0.29
N ASP A 74 -13.68 -11.68 0.02
CA ASP A 74 -14.34 -12.57 -0.94
C ASP A 74 -15.80 -12.18 -1.22
N TYR A 75 -16.40 -11.36 -0.37
CA TYR A 75 -17.81 -10.97 -0.49
C TYR A 75 -18.05 -10.15 -1.76
N GLY A 76 -17.20 -9.17 -2.05
CA GLY A 76 -17.30 -8.36 -3.26
C GLY A 76 -17.31 -9.20 -4.56
N PRO A 77 -16.27 -10.02 -4.82
CA PRO A 77 -16.27 -10.95 -5.95
C PRO A 77 -17.47 -11.91 -5.97
N THR A 78 -17.94 -12.35 -4.81
CA THR A 78 -19.12 -13.23 -4.71
C THR A 78 -20.40 -12.53 -5.18
N PHE A 79 -20.60 -11.28 -4.76
CA PHE A 79 -21.78 -10.51 -5.18
C PHE A 79 -21.76 -10.21 -6.68
N LEU A 80 -20.59 -9.88 -7.23
CA LEU A 80 -20.42 -9.70 -8.67
C LEU A 80 -20.74 -10.99 -9.45
N ASP A 81 -20.23 -12.12 -8.99
CA ASP A 81 -20.49 -13.44 -9.62
C ASP A 81 -21.97 -13.81 -9.59
N VAL A 82 -22.65 -13.61 -8.44
CA VAL A 82 -24.10 -13.82 -8.29
C VAL A 82 -24.91 -12.94 -9.25
N CYS A 83 -24.47 -11.71 -9.49
CA CYS A 83 -25.11 -10.77 -10.41
C CYS A 83 -24.69 -10.97 -11.89
N GLY A 84 -23.83 -11.94 -12.18
CA GLY A 84 -23.30 -12.17 -13.54
C GLY A 84 -22.34 -11.07 -14.01
N ALA A 85 -21.80 -10.26 -13.10
CA ALA A 85 -20.86 -9.20 -13.40
C ALA A 85 -19.40 -9.70 -13.32
N LYS A 86 -18.53 -9.16 -14.18
CA LYS A 86 -17.11 -9.51 -14.17
C LYS A 86 -16.40 -8.92 -12.96
N THR A 87 -15.69 -9.76 -12.22
CA THR A 87 -14.81 -9.30 -11.13
C THR A 87 -13.62 -8.49 -11.69
N PRO A 88 -13.39 -7.27 -11.21
CA PRO A 88 -12.19 -6.51 -11.54
C PRO A 88 -10.90 -7.25 -11.16
N THR A 89 -9.86 -7.12 -11.99
CA THR A 89 -8.60 -7.87 -11.84
C THR A 89 -7.75 -7.39 -10.64
N ASP A 90 -8.04 -6.23 -10.09
CA ASP A 90 -7.40 -5.65 -8.90
C ASP A 90 -8.07 -6.07 -7.58
N MET A 91 -9.18 -6.81 -7.62
CA MET A 91 -9.76 -7.44 -6.43
C MET A 91 -8.96 -8.69 -6.04
N GLN A 92 -8.45 -8.72 -4.81
CA GLN A 92 -7.65 -9.84 -4.28
C GLN A 92 -8.50 -11.00 -3.75
N GLY A 93 -9.77 -10.77 -3.44
CA GLY A 93 -10.72 -11.80 -3.03
C GLY A 93 -11.14 -12.68 -4.22
N ARG A 94 -11.78 -13.82 -3.91
CA ARG A 94 -12.35 -14.72 -4.93
C ARG A 94 -13.78 -15.09 -4.58
N SER A 95 -14.61 -15.31 -5.60
CA SER A 95 -15.99 -15.75 -5.41
C SER A 95 -16.08 -17.05 -4.63
N ILE A 96 -16.93 -17.10 -3.60
CA ILE A 96 -17.27 -18.33 -2.87
C ILE A 96 -18.42 -19.12 -3.50
N VAL A 97 -19.00 -18.65 -4.60
CA VAL A 97 -20.09 -19.35 -5.31
C VAL A 97 -19.76 -20.81 -5.62
N PRO A 98 -18.52 -21.18 -6.05
CA PRO A 98 -18.16 -22.59 -6.25
C PRO A 98 -18.30 -23.45 -4.99
N LEU A 99 -17.92 -22.92 -3.81
CA LEU A 99 -18.12 -23.62 -2.52
C LEU A 99 -19.60 -23.79 -2.19
N LEU A 100 -20.41 -22.75 -2.44
CA LEU A 100 -21.82 -22.75 -2.14
C LEU A 100 -22.58 -23.77 -3.01
N ARG A 101 -22.29 -23.80 -4.31
CA ARG A 101 -22.94 -24.72 -5.28
C ARG A 101 -22.51 -26.17 -5.10
N SER A 102 -21.30 -26.42 -4.64
CA SER A 102 -20.75 -27.76 -4.42
C SER A 102 -21.25 -28.43 -3.13
N GLY A 103 -22.08 -27.75 -2.35
CA GLY A 103 -22.48 -28.22 -1.02
C GLY A 103 -21.32 -28.15 -0.02
N GLY A 104 -20.50 -27.12 -0.11
CA GLY A 104 -19.36 -26.88 0.80
C GLY A 104 -18.09 -27.65 0.44
N LYS A 105 -18.08 -28.42 -0.65
CA LYS A 105 -16.88 -29.13 -1.10
C LYS A 105 -15.85 -28.12 -1.65
N ARG A 106 -14.62 -28.21 -1.14
CA ARG A 106 -13.52 -27.35 -1.55
C ARG A 106 -13.06 -27.70 -2.97
N PRO A 107 -13.05 -26.75 -3.93
CA PRO A 107 -12.39 -26.95 -5.23
C PRO A 107 -10.89 -27.26 -5.06
N ALA A 108 -10.31 -28.00 -6.00
CA ALA A 108 -8.89 -28.40 -5.92
C ALA A 108 -7.93 -27.21 -5.91
N ASP A 109 -8.30 -26.14 -6.60
CA ASP A 109 -7.54 -24.89 -6.70
C ASP A 109 -7.88 -23.87 -5.58
N TRP A 110 -8.70 -24.28 -4.59
CA TRP A 110 -9.05 -23.39 -3.49
C TRP A 110 -7.85 -23.10 -2.60
N ARG A 111 -7.79 -21.87 -2.05
CA ARG A 111 -6.69 -21.48 -1.15
C ARG A 111 -6.59 -22.45 0.04
N ASP A 112 -5.37 -22.77 0.40
CA ASP A 112 -5.03 -23.58 1.57
C ASP A 112 -4.46 -22.73 2.72
N ALA A 113 -4.26 -21.42 2.48
CA ALA A 113 -3.84 -20.45 3.47
C ALA A 113 -4.39 -19.06 3.14
N VAL A 114 -4.53 -18.24 4.17
CA VAL A 114 -4.76 -16.79 4.07
C VAL A 114 -3.55 -16.05 4.63
N TYR A 115 -3.23 -14.91 4.04
CA TYR A 115 -2.19 -14.01 4.50
C TYR A 115 -2.83 -12.83 5.22
N TYR A 116 -2.23 -12.44 6.33
CA TYR A 116 -2.64 -11.28 7.10
C TYR A 116 -1.45 -10.39 7.39
N THR A 117 -1.68 -9.09 7.44
CA THR A 117 -0.70 -8.12 7.89
C THR A 117 -1.35 -7.00 8.67
N TYR A 118 -0.75 -6.69 9.82
CA TYR A 118 -1.06 -5.52 10.65
C TYR A 118 0.19 -4.65 10.73
N TYR A 119 0.07 -3.42 10.28
CA TYR A 119 1.23 -2.55 10.09
C TYR A 119 1.70 -1.86 11.37
N GLY A 120 0.95 -2.06 12.45
CA GLY A 120 1.19 -1.38 13.72
C GLY A 120 0.69 0.06 13.70
N GLU A 121 0.24 0.52 14.83
CA GLU A 121 -0.09 1.93 15.02
C GLU A 121 0.11 2.34 16.49
N SER A 122 0.39 3.62 16.70
CA SER A 122 0.63 4.16 18.04
C SER A 122 -0.62 4.17 18.92
N THR A 123 -1.80 4.34 18.31
CA THR A 123 -3.09 4.49 19.03
C THR A 123 -3.47 3.24 19.80
N HIS A 124 -3.31 2.05 19.20
CA HIS A 124 -3.69 0.77 19.85
C HIS A 124 -2.51 0.06 20.50
N ARG A 125 -1.29 0.58 20.39
CA ARG A 125 -0.06 0.02 21.00
C ARG A 125 0.21 -1.45 20.65
N VAL A 126 -0.28 -1.91 19.49
CA VAL A 126 -0.04 -3.26 18.97
C VAL A 126 1.12 -3.20 17.99
N ALA A 127 2.10 -4.08 18.17
CA ALA A 127 3.25 -4.15 17.27
C ALA A 127 2.86 -4.63 15.88
N ALA A 128 3.52 -4.11 14.86
CA ALA A 128 3.39 -4.62 13.50
C ALA A 128 3.69 -6.12 13.48
N HIS A 129 2.88 -6.88 12.76
CA HIS A 129 3.07 -8.31 12.55
C HIS A 129 2.36 -8.78 11.29
N ASP A 130 2.87 -9.82 10.70
CA ASP A 130 2.25 -10.44 9.54
C ASP A 130 2.45 -11.95 9.56
N GLY A 131 1.59 -12.68 8.86
CA GLY A 131 1.62 -14.13 8.93
C GLY A 131 0.65 -14.83 8.02
N VAL A 132 0.54 -16.14 8.23
CA VAL A 132 -0.35 -17.03 7.47
C VAL A 132 -1.22 -17.88 8.40
N ARG A 133 -2.46 -18.09 8.00
CA ARG A 133 -3.44 -18.97 8.62
C ARG A 133 -3.83 -20.06 7.63
N THR A 134 -3.54 -21.32 7.97
CA THR A 134 -4.02 -22.51 7.27
C THR A 134 -5.22 -23.12 8.00
N GLU A 135 -5.79 -24.22 7.52
CA GLU A 135 -6.88 -24.90 8.27
C GLU A 135 -6.44 -25.35 9.68
N ARG A 136 -5.17 -25.68 9.86
CA ARG A 136 -4.64 -26.20 11.15
C ARG A 136 -3.73 -25.26 11.89
N TYR A 137 -2.90 -24.49 11.17
CA TYR A 137 -1.83 -23.72 11.80
C TYR A 137 -2.01 -22.21 11.63
N THR A 138 -1.62 -21.48 12.65
CA THR A 138 -1.42 -20.02 12.60
C THR A 138 0.05 -19.74 12.81
N LEU A 139 0.71 -19.08 11.86
CA LEU A 139 2.10 -18.63 11.95
C LEU A 139 2.16 -17.13 11.71
N PHE A 140 2.79 -16.37 12.61
CA PHE A 140 3.08 -14.96 12.37
C PHE A 140 4.43 -14.52 12.88
N TYR A 141 4.97 -13.48 12.27
CA TYR A 141 6.24 -12.85 12.62
C TYR A 141 6.01 -11.46 13.19
N VAL A 142 6.72 -11.14 14.28
CA VAL A 142 6.69 -9.83 14.93
C VAL A 142 8.05 -9.14 14.75
N PRO A 143 8.22 -8.24 13.77
CA PRO A 143 9.53 -7.65 13.43
C PRO A 143 10.20 -6.94 14.61
N LYS A 144 9.43 -6.24 15.44
CA LYS A 144 9.94 -5.53 16.64
C LYS A 144 10.70 -6.45 17.59
N TYR A 145 10.25 -7.69 17.72
CA TYR A 145 10.86 -8.68 18.62
C TYR A 145 11.72 -9.70 17.87
N LYS A 146 11.74 -9.66 16.53
CA LYS A 146 12.41 -10.65 15.66
C LYS A 146 11.97 -12.08 15.99
N GLU A 147 10.69 -12.27 16.29
CA GLU A 147 10.16 -13.51 16.82
C GLU A 147 9.01 -14.04 15.97
N TRP A 148 9.04 -15.36 15.76
CA TRP A 148 7.95 -16.13 15.17
C TRP A 148 7.04 -16.65 16.28
N GLN A 149 5.72 -16.70 15.99
CA GLN A 149 4.73 -17.39 16.82
C GLN A 149 4.04 -18.44 15.96
N LEU A 150 4.01 -19.69 16.40
CA LEU A 150 3.36 -20.81 15.71
C LEU A 150 2.39 -21.51 16.64
N PHE A 151 1.16 -21.70 16.18
CA PHE A 151 0.11 -22.39 16.92
C PHE A 151 -0.47 -23.54 16.10
N ASP A 152 -0.69 -24.70 16.75
CA ASP A 152 -1.41 -25.85 16.19
C ASP A 152 -2.87 -25.78 16.68
N ASN A 153 -3.75 -25.23 15.88
CA ASN A 153 -5.15 -24.95 16.29
C ASN A 153 -6.00 -26.21 16.53
N GLU A 154 -5.51 -27.39 16.15
CA GLU A 154 -6.15 -28.66 16.51
C GLU A 154 -5.80 -29.11 17.92
N LYS A 155 -4.54 -28.86 18.36
CA LYS A 155 -4.07 -29.24 19.69
C LYS A 155 -4.26 -28.14 20.72
N ASP A 156 -4.19 -26.90 20.27
CA ASP A 156 -4.33 -25.68 21.09
C ASP A 156 -5.28 -24.71 20.39
N PRO A 157 -6.59 -24.98 20.37
CA PRO A 157 -7.57 -24.14 19.68
C PRO A 157 -7.68 -22.72 20.25
N GLN A 158 -7.21 -22.52 21.49
CA GLN A 158 -7.17 -21.20 22.14
C GLN A 158 -5.83 -20.48 21.94
N GLN A 159 -4.88 -21.10 21.25
CA GLN A 159 -3.59 -20.51 20.92
C GLN A 159 -2.82 -19.95 22.12
N MET A 160 -2.83 -20.67 23.23
CA MET A 160 -2.21 -20.25 24.49
C MET A 160 -0.70 -20.51 24.53
N LYS A 161 -0.20 -21.45 23.74
CA LYS A 161 1.20 -21.85 23.77
C LYS A 161 1.82 -21.96 22.38
N SER A 162 2.70 -21.03 22.05
CA SER A 162 3.45 -21.11 20.79
C SER A 162 4.43 -22.28 20.78
N VAL A 163 4.43 -23.05 19.70
CA VAL A 163 5.29 -24.21 19.46
C VAL A 163 6.44 -23.93 18.48
N HIS A 164 6.74 -22.67 18.17
CA HIS A 164 7.77 -22.31 17.20
C HIS A 164 9.20 -22.74 17.59
N LYS A 165 9.46 -23.06 18.86
CA LYS A 165 10.75 -23.57 19.36
C LYS A 165 10.75 -25.08 19.60
N ASP A 166 9.62 -25.74 19.40
CA ASP A 166 9.51 -27.19 19.58
C ASP A 166 10.10 -27.91 18.35
N PRO A 167 11.16 -28.75 18.54
CA PRO A 167 11.79 -29.47 17.44
C PRO A 167 10.82 -30.35 16.63
N SER A 168 9.77 -30.87 17.26
CA SER A 168 8.77 -31.70 16.58
C SER A 168 7.95 -30.94 15.53
N TYR A 169 7.97 -29.60 15.57
CA TYR A 169 7.31 -28.73 14.59
C TYR A 169 8.28 -28.07 13.60
N ALA A 170 9.58 -28.44 13.59
CA ALA A 170 10.60 -27.79 12.76
C ALA A 170 10.23 -27.80 11.26
N ASP A 171 9.79 -28.92 10.72
CA ASP A 171 9.41 -29.04 9.31
C ASP A 171 8.12 -28.27 8.99
N VAL A 172 7.16 -28.29 9.91
CA VAL A 172 5.92 -27.50 9.80
C VAL A 172 6.24 -26.01 9.77
N LEU A 173 7.10 -25.55 10.69
CA LEU A 173 7.55 -24.15 10.74
C LEU A 173 8.22 -23.73 9.42
N LYS A 174 9.16 -24.54 8.91
CA LYS A 174 9.87 -24.27 7.66
C LYS A 174 8.90 -24.19 6.47
N GLY A 175 7.93 -25.11 6.36
CA GLY A 175 6.92 -25.13 5.31
C GLY A 175 6.00 -23.90 5.36
N LEU A 176 5.56 -23.53 6.56
CA LEU A 176 4.71 -22.34 6.75
C LEU A 176 5.49 -21.04 6.51
N GLN A 177 6.77 -20.97 6.87
CA GLN A 177 7.61 -19.81 6.55
C GLN A 177 7.81 -19.66 5.03
N GLN A 178 7.91 -20.77 4.29
CA GLN A 178 7.94 -20.69 2.82
C GLN A 178 6.62 -20.16 2.28
N LYS A 179 5.50 -20.72 2.71
CA LYS A 179 4.15 -20.28 2.33
C LYS A 179 3.92 -18.79 2.67
N TYR A 180 4.38 -18.34 3.83
CA TYR A 180 4.37 -16.93 4.22
C TYR A 180 5.12 -16.05 3.21
N ARG A 181 6.36 -16.43 2.83
CA ARG A 181 7.14 -15.66 1.84
C ARG A 181 6.45 -15.59 0.49
N ASP A 182 5.87 -16.71 0.03
CA ASP A 182 5.20 -16.80 -1.26
C ASP A 182 3.92 -15.92 -1.30
N LEU A 183 3.08 -16.01 -0.26
CA LEU A 183 1.87 -15.20 -0.16
C LEU A 183 2.20 -13.71 0.02
N LYS A 184 3.19 -13.38 0.85
CA LYS A 184 3.67 -12.00 1.04
C LYS A 184 4.10 -11.39 -0.29
N LYS A 185 4.85 -12.13 -1.10
CA LYS A 185 5.26 -11.73 -2.45
C LYS A 185 4.06 -11.58 -3.39
N ASN A 186 3.16 -12.56 -3.40
CA ASN A 186 1.99 -12.57 -4.29
C ASN A 186 1.04 -11.39 -4.02
N TYR A 187 0.87 -11.00 -2.75
CA TYR A 187 0.04 -9.86 -2.37
C TYR A 187 0.81 -8.53 -2.38
N ARG A 188 2.10 -8.53 -2.75
CA ARG A 188 2.97 -7.35 -2.71
C ARG A 188 2.89 -6.64 -1.35
N ALA A 189 2.83 -7.42 -0.27
CA ALA A 189 2.65 -6.90 1.08
C ALA A 189 3.99 -6.43 1.67
N HIS A 190 4.38 -5.22 1.32
CA HIS A 190 5.60 -4.57 1.79
C HIS A 190 5.34 -3.11 2.18
N SER A 191 6.22 -2.53 2.98
CA SER A 191 6.01 -1.20 3.56
C SER A 191 5.84 -0.10 2.51
N ALA A 192 6.51 -0.18 1.37
CA ALA A 192 6.48 0.90 0.37
C ALA A 192 5.10 1.25 -0.19
N ILE A 193 4.13 0.31 -0.16
CA ILE A 193 2.75 0.56 -0.63
C ILE A 193 1.78 0.95 0.48
N LEU A 194 2.21 0.87 1.73
CA LEU A 194 1.35 1.00 2.88
C LEU A 194 1.39 2.42 3.41
N PRO A 195 0.24 3.08 3.56
CA PRO A 195 0.23 4.42 4.10
C PRO A 195 0.81 4.42 5.52
N ASP A 196 1.88 5.16 5.73
CA ASP A 196 2.48 5.38 7.03
C ASP A 196 2.67 6.87 7.28
N ASP A 197 2.41 7.33 8.49
CA ASP A 197 2.60 8.73 8.86
C ASP A 197 3.85 8.91 9.72
N ARG A 198 4.21 10.18 9.90
CA ARG A 198 5.27 10.59 10.80
C ARG A 198 4.76 11.68 11.75
N LEU A 199 3.47 11.60 12.12
CA LEU A 199 2.80 12.59 12.99
C LEU A 199 3.43 12.67 14.39
N GLY A 200 4.11 11.62 14.83
CA GLY A 200 4.91 11.63 16.05
C GLY A 200 6.15 12.54 15.96
N GLN A 201 6.54 12.99 14.77
CA GLN A 201 7.61 13.97 14.55
C GLN A 201 6.99 15.35 14.32
N GLU A 202 7.08 16.22 15.31
CA GLU A 202 6.38 17.51 15.31
C GLU A 202 6.72 18.39 14.10
N TRP A 203 7.98 18.45 13.68
CA TRP A 203 8.39 19.20 12.49
C TRP A 203 7.75 18.68 11.20
N TRP A 204 7.60 17.36 11.05
CA TRP A 204 6.94 16.73 9.90
C TRP A 204 5.43 17.03 9.92
N LYS A 205 4.80 16.85 11.09
CA LYS A 205 3.38 17.19 11.32
C LYS A 205 3.08 18.63 10.94
N ASN A 206 3.89 19.57 11.45
CA ASN A 206 3.70 21.01 11.17
C ASN A 206 3.84 21.31 9.68
N ARG A 207 4.82 20.71 9.00
CA ARG A 207 4.98 20.86 7.56
C ARG A 207 3.80 20.25 6.79
N HIS A 208 3.33 19.07 7.16
CA HIS A 208 2.16 18.46 6.56
C HIS A 208 0.92 19.35 6.70
N LEU A 209 0.69 19.92 7.87
CA LEU A 209 -0.43 20.84 8.12
C LEU A 209 -0.31 22.14 7.31
N ASP A 210 0.89 22.73 7.18
CA ASP A 210 1.13 23.90 6.32
C ASP A 210 0.84 23.59 4.86
N MET A 211 1.30 22.45 4.35
CA MET A 211 0.97 21.99 3.00
C MET A 211 -0.54 21.82 2.78
N ASN A 212 -1.24 21.26 3.76
CA ASN A 212 -2.69 21.12 3.70
C ASN A 212 -3.38 22.49 3.66
N LYS A 213 -2.86 23.46 4.41
CA LYS A 213 -3.34 24.83 4.36
C LYS A 213 -3.14 25.45 2.98
N LYS A 214 -1.94 25.31 2.40
CA LYS A 214 -1.63 25.78 1.03
C LYS A 214 -2.50 25.08 -0.02
N ALA A 215 -2.64 23.76 0.05
CA ALA A 215 -3.51 23.01 -0.87
C ALA A 215 -4.99 23.44 -0.77
N ASN A 216 -5.45 23.83 0.43
CA ASN A 216 -6.81 24.30 0.65
C ASN A 216 -7.04 25.76 0.21
N SER A 217 -6.01 26.57 0.06
CA SER A 217 -6.12 27.99 -0.31
C SER A 217 -6.59 28.20 -1.76
N GLY A 218 -6.45 27.20 -2.63
CA GLY A 218 -6.88 27.25 -4.01
C GLY A 218 -6.49 26.05 -4.84
N ALA A 219 -6.87 26.06 -6.10
CA ALA A 219 -6.40 25.10 -7.09
C ALA A 219 -5.03 25.53 -7.64
N HIS A 220 -4.15 24.58 -7.82
CA HIS A 220 -2.84 24.78 -8.41
C HIS A 220 -2.77 24.06 -9.76
N ASP A 221 -2.06 24.65 -10.71
CA ASP A 221 -1.88 24.09 -12.04
C ASP A 221 -0.76 23.06 -12.07
N LEU A 222 0.27 23.23 -11.22
CA LEU A 222 1.47 22.42 -11.16
C LEU A 222 1.74 21.93 -9.72
N LEU A 223 1.87 20.63 -9.55
CA LEU A 223 2.20 20.01 -8.27
C LEU A 223 3.59 19.39 -8.34
N PHE A 224 4.43 19.64 -7.33
CA PHE A 224 5.70 18.91 -7.12
C PHE A 224 5.56 18.00 -5.91
N ILE A 225 5.73 16.70 -6.10
CA ILE A 225 5.53 15.65 -5.09
C ILE A 225 6.82 14.87 -4.92
N GLY A 226 7.32 14.80 -3.69
CA GLY A 226 8.58 14.12 -3.40
C GLY A 226 9.03 14.26 -1.95
N ASP A 227 10.32 14.12 -1.75
CA ASP A 227 11.00 14.13 -0.45
C ASP A 227 11.80 15.42 -0.18
N SER A 228 12.97 15.30 0.49
CA SER A 228 13.87 16.44 0.79
C SER A 228 14.35 17.15 -0.47
N ILE A 229 14.58 16.42 -1.54
CA ILE A 229 15.05 17.00 -2.81
C ILE A 229 13.95 17.90 -3.40
N THR A 230 12.69 17.47 -3.33
CA THR A 230 11.55 18.31 -3.72
C THR A 230 11.31 19.45 -2.71
N GLN A 231 11.46 19.20 -1.40
CA GLN A 231 11.38 20.28 -0.41
C GLN A 231 12.40 21.37 -0.66
N GLY A 232 13.59 21.02 -1.11
CA GLY A 232 14.72 21.94 -1.31
C GLY A 232 14.47 23.03 -2.36
N TRP A 233 13.39 22.96 -3.13
CA TRP A 233 12.89 24.09 -3.92
C TRP A 233 12.53 25.32 -3.07
N GLU A 234 12.27 25.16 -1.77
CA GLU A 234 12.04 26.27 -0.82
C GLU A 234 13.34 26.78 -0.16
N GLY A 235 14.45 26.07 -0.37
CA GLY A 235 15.79 26.41 0.12
C GLY A 235 16.76 26.72 -1.02
N SER A 236 17.67 25.79 -1.31
CA SER A 236 18.71 25.97 -2.33
C SER A 236 18.16 26.19 -3.75
N GLY A 237 16.93 25.74 -4.02
CA GLY A 237 16.26 25.95 -5.31
C GLY A 237 15.37 27.20 -5.39
N LYS A 238 15.31 28.03 -4.32
CA LYS A 238 14.31 29.10 -4.18
C LYS A 238 14.32 30.11 -5.35
N GLU A 239 15.48 30.60 -5.74
CA GLU A 239 15.59 31.60 -6.81
C GLU A 239 15.21 30.98 -8.18
N ILE A 240 15.61 29.75 -8.41
CA ILE A 240 15.24 28.99 -9.63
C ILE A 240 13.73 28.72 -9.64
N TRP A 241 13.13 28.36 -8.49
CA TRP A 241 11.68 28.21 -8.36
C TRP A 241 10.92 29.47 -8.75
N GLN A 242 11.33 30.62 -8.24
CA GLN A 242 10.69 31.90 -8.58
C GLN A 242 10.80 32.22 -10.08
N LYS A 243 11.96 31.95 -10.67
CA LYS A 243 12.20 32.15 -12.10
C LYS A 243 11.29 31.29 -12.98
N TYR A 244 11.18 30.00 -12.69
CA TYR A 244 10.49 29.04 -13.55
C TYR A 244 9.01 28.81 -13.17
N TYR A 245 8.70 28.79 -11.85
CA TYR A 245 7.38 28.35 -11.36
C TYR A 245 6.62 29.39 -10.60
N GLY A 246 7.21 30.53 -10.24
CA GLY A 246 6.59 31.58 -9.43
C GLY A 246 5.28 32.11 -10.01
N LYS A 247 5.13 32.11 -11.34
CA LYS A 247 3.93 32.58 -12.05
C LYS A 247 2.97 31.44 -12.46
N ARG A 248 3.27 30.17 -12.15
CA ARG A 248 2.54 28.99 -12.66
C ARG A 248 1.56 28.37 -11.68
N LYS A 249 1.18 29.08 -10.61
CA LYS A 249 0.36 28.49 -9.53
C LYS A 249 0.88 27.11 -9.10
N ALA A 250 2.21 27.02 -8.87
CA ALA A 250 2.88 25.79 -8.48
C ALA A 250 2.77 25.56 -6.97
N LEU A 251 2.62 24.31 -6.56
CA LEU A 251 2.57 23.88 -5.18
C LEU A 251 3.68 22.84 -4.91
N ASN A 252 4.55 23.17 -3.95
CA ASN A 252 5.58 22.24 -3.48
C ASN A 252 5.01 21.36 -2.36
N LEU A 253 4.96 20.04 -2.61
CA LEU A 253 4.52 19.01 -1.68
C LEU A 253 5.68 18.06 -1.29
N GLY A 254 6.91 18.55 -1.22
CA GLY A 254 8.06 17.80 -0.74
C GLY A 254 8.20 17.84 0.79
N ILE A 255 8.49 16.70 1.43
CA ILE A 255 8.86 16.62 2.85
C ILE A 255 10.13 15.79 3.01
N SER A 256 11.09 16.33 3.74
CA SER A 256 12.40 15.71 3.99
C SER A 256 12.26 14.32 4.60
N GLY A 257 13.04 13.37 4.09
CA GLY A 257 13.09 12.00 4.58
C GLY A 257 11.84 11.17 4.23
N ASP A 258 10.90 11.70 3.44
CA ASP A 258 9.74 10.91 3.02
C ASP A 258 10.15 9.76 2.10
N ARG A 259 9.50 8.64 2.33
CA ARG A 259 9.48 7.45 1.49
C ARG A 259 8.13 7.36 0.79
N THR A 260 7.96 6.40 -0.09
CA THR A 260 6.70 6.21 -0.85
C THR A 260 5.48 6.08 0.07
N GLU A 261 5.57 5.31 1.15
CA GLU A 261 4.51 5.11 2.15
C GLU A 261 4.05 6.42 2.81
N HIS A 262 4.98 7.32 3.13
CA HIS A 262 4.65 8.63 3.71
C HIS A 262 3.93 9.52 2.69
N VAL A 263 4.40 9.52 1.44
CA VAL A 263 3.74 10.24 0.34
C VAL A 263 2.33 9.69 0.12
N ILE A 264 2.15 8.36 0.08
CA ILE A 264 0.84 7.70 -0.06
C ILE A 264 -0.10 8.18 1.05
N TRP A 265 0.38 8.18 2.30
CA TRP A 265 -0.44 8.62 3.44
C TRP A 265 -0.89 10.08 3.28
N ARG A 266 0.04 11.01 3.05
CA ARG A 266 -0.30 12.45 3.05
C ARG A 266 -1.09 12.88 1.83
N LEU A 267 -0.96 12.22 0.68
CA LEU A 267 -1.82 12.48 -0.48
C LEU A 267 -3.29 12.12 -0.18
N ASN A 268 -3.52 11.09 0.65
CA ASN A 268 -4.86 10.72 1.12
C ASN A 268 -5.35 11.60 2.29
N ASN A 269 -4.44 12.27 3.01
CA ASN A 269 -4.72 13.04 4.22
C ASN A 269 -4.58 14.56 4.03
N GLY A 270 -5.01 15.08 2.89
CA GLY A 270 -5.24 16.51 2.68
C GLY A 270 -4.39 17.18 1.61
N ASN A 271 -3.21 16.67 1.25
CA ASN A 271 -2.30 17.33 0.30
C ASN A 271 -2.90 17.50 -1.11
N LEU A 272 -3.89 16.67 -1.50
CA LEU A 272 -4.60 16.79 -2.78
C LEU A 272 -5.98 17.43 -2.67
N ARG A 273 -6.31 18.03 -1.53
CA ARG A 273 -7.58 18.72 -1.37
C ARG A 273 -7.66 19.92 -2.33
N ARG A 274 -8.78 20.04 -3.09
CA ARG A 274 -8.98 21.06 -4.13
C ARG A 274 -8.04 21.00 -5.35
N GLN A 275 -7.26 19.90 -5.53
CA GLN A 275 -6.31 19.78 -6.63
C GLN A 275 -6.84 19.01 -7.86
N GLN A 276 -8.16 18.80 -7.96
CA GLN A 276 -8.79 18.06 -9.08
C GLN A 276 -8.58 18.71 -10.46
N LYS A 277 -8.26 20.02 -10.48
CA LYS A 277 -8.00 20.81 -11.70
C LYS A 277 -6.51 20.94 -12.03
N ALA A 278 -5.62 20.33 -11.26
CA ALA A 278 -4.18 20.34 -11.57
C ALA A 278 -3.96 19.82 -13.00
N LYS A 279 -3.06 20.48 -13.73
CA LYS A 279 -2.70 20.13 -15.11
C LYS A 279 -1.55 19.14 -15.15
N VAL A 280 -0.52 19.38 -14.32
CA VAL A 280 0.67 18.55 -14.24
C VAL A 280 1.05 18.26 -12.80
N ALA A 281 1.44 17.01 -12.53
CA ALA A 281 2.08 16.59 -11.29
C ALA A 281 3.49 16.05 -11.61
N VAL A 282 4.52 16.72 -11.13
CA VAL A 282 5.91 16.23 -11.16
C VAL A 282 6.13 15.36 -9.95
N VAL A 283 6.52 14.11 -10.14
CA VAL A 283 6.74 13.12 -9.08
C VAL A 283 8.19 12.67 -9.13
N MET A 284 8.91 12.82 -8.02
CA MET A 284 10.24 12.25 -7.81
C MET A 284 10.37 11.79 -6.37
N ILE A 285 10.39 10.47 -6.15
CA ILE A 285 10.38 9.81 -4.84
C ILE A 285 11.02 8.42 -4.93
N GLY A 286 11.66 7.96 -3.87
CA GLY A 286 12.19 6.60 -3.77
C GLY A 286 13.61 6.53 -3.20
N THR A 287 14.39 7.62 -3.26
CA THR A 287 15.78 7.61 -2.76
C THR A 287 15.90 7.31 -1.26
N ASN A 288 14.87 7.60 -0.45
CA ASN A 288 14.86 7.24 0.97
C ASN A 288 14.42 5.80 1.21
N ASN A 289 13.59 5.22 0.35
CA ASN A 289 13.28 3.80 0.38
C ASN A 289 14.54 2.97 0.13
N THR A 290 15.24 3.23 -0.96
CA THR A 290 16.45 2.49 -1.38
C THR A 290 17.67 2.81 -0.51
N GLY A 291 17.79 4.05 -0.04
CA GLY A 291 18.99 4.53 0.63
C GLY A 291 19.01 4.43 2.15
N HIS A 292 17.86 4.60 2.83
CA HIS A 292 17.76 4.52 4.28
C HIS A 292 17.13 3.22 4.76
N SER A 293 16.14 2.70 4.03
CA SER A 293 15.42 1.49 4.41
C SER A 293 15.94 0.26 3.69
N GLU A 294 16.93 0.41 2.81
CA GLU A 294 17.49 -0.67 1.97
C GLU A 294 16.42 -1.50 1.26
N GLN A 295 15.30 -0.84 0.93
CA GLN A 295 14.14 -1.48 0.33
C GLN A 295 14.46 -1.89 -1.11
N ASP A 296 13.95 -3.04 -1.51
CA ASP A 296 14.12 -3.54 -2.87
C ASP A 296 13.57 -2.52 -3.91
N PRO A 297 14.29 -2.28 -5.01
CA PRO A 297 13.82 -1.41 -6.08
C PRO A 297 12.44 -1.77 -6.62
N SER A 298 12.07 -3.06 -6.67
CA SER A 298 10.74 -3.49 -7.13
C SER A 298 9.65 -3.06 -6.14
N GLU A 299 9.89 -3.22 -4.84
CA GLU A 299 8.96 -2.77 -3.80
C GLU A 299 8.80 -1.25 -3.82
N THR A 300 9.91 -0.51 -4.00
CA THR A 300 9.86 0.95 -4.12
C THR A 300 9.07 1.38 -5.37
N ALA A 301 9.25 0.68 -6.50
CA ALA A 301 8.47 0.94 -7.72
C ALA A 301 6.97 0.69 -7.51
N ASP A 302 6.59 -0.38 -6.81
CA ASP A 302 5.18 -0.63 -6.42
C ASP A 302 4.60 0.54 -5.59
N GLY A 303 5.40 1.12 -4.69
CA GLY A 303 5.03 2.32 -3.93
C GLY A 303 4.77 3.53 -4.83
N VAL A 304 5.62 3.73 -5.84
CA VAL A 304 5.43 4.78 -6.86
C VAL A 304 4.18 4.50 -7.69
N GLU A 305 3.94 3.26 -8.12
CA GLU A 305 2.71 2.87 -8.82
C GLU A 305 1.45 3.23 -8.02
N ARG A 306 1.49 3.01 -6.71
CA ARG A 306 0.40 3.38 -5.80
C ARG A 306 0.17 4.88 -5.77
N ILE A 307 1.24 5.69 -5.73
CA ILE A 307 1.17 7.15 -5.81
C ILE A 307 0.52 7.59 -7.13
N LEU A 308 0.94 7.01 -8.26
CA LEU A 308 0.36 7.29 -9.58
C LEU A 308 -1.14 6.96 -9.62
N SER A 309 -1.56 5.86 -8.98
CA SER A 309 -2.96 5.47 -8.86
C SER A 309 -3.79 6.47 -8.06
N ILE A 310 -3.25 6.99 -6.94
CA ILE A 310 -3.88 8.04 -6.13
C ILE A 310 -4.04 9.33 -6.94
N LEU A 311 -2.99 9.75 -7.66
CA LEU A 311 -3.04 10.93 -8.52
C LEU A 311 -4.07 10.78 -9.62
N ARG A 312 -4.20 9.60 -10.22
CA ARG A 312 -5.22 9.32 -11.22
C ARG A 312 -6.64 9.46 -10.65
N ALA A 313 -6.86 9.03 -9.43
CA ALA A 313 -8.16 9.09 -8.76
C ALA A 313 -8.49 10.51 -8.26
N ARG A 314 -7.51 11.21 -7.66
CA ARG A 314 -7.72 12.49 -6.97
C ARG A 314 -7.53 13.72 -7.86
N CYS A 315 -6.68 13.61 -8.88
CA CYS A 315 -6.36 14.66 -9.86
C CYS A 315 -6.65 14.15 -11.28
N PRO A 316 -7.91 13.90 -11.65
CA PRO A 316 -8.29 13.21 -12.88
C PRO A 316 -7.83 13.91 -14.16
N ASN A 317 -7.56 15.19 -14.13
CA ASN A 317 -7.08 15.99 -15.27
C ASN A 317 -5.56 16.10 -15.35
N ALA A 318 -4.82 15.77 -14.29
CA ALA A 318 -3.38 15.94 -14.26
C ALA A 318 -2.67 14.88 -15.11
N ARG A 319 -1.74 15.34 -15.95
CA ARG A 319 -0.68 14.49 -16.52
C ARG A 319 0.46 14.39 -15.51
N VAL A 320 1.03 13.20 -15.36
CA VAL A 320 2.14 12.98 -14.42
C VAL A 320 3.46 12.99 -15.19
N LEU A 321 4.35 13.88 -14.80
CA LEU A 321 5.76 13.81 -15.16
C LEU A 321 6.50 13.05 -14.06
N LEU A 322 6.72 11.76 -14.27
CA LEU A 322 7.49 10.91 -13.37
C LEU A 322 8.97 11.03 -13.70
N LEU A 323 9.74 11.52 -12.76
CA LEU A 323 11.19 11.62 -12.92
C LEU A 323 11.90 10.37 -12.41
N GLY A 324 12.97 10.00 -13.07
CA GLY A 324 13.95 9.09 -12.49
C GLY A 324 14.48 9.66 -11.18
N VAL A 325 14.68 8.79 -10.20
CA VAL A 325 15.34 9.16 -8.93
C VAL A 325 16.77 9.62 -9.22
N PHE A 326 17.16 10.75 -8.66
CA PHE A 326 18.46 11.37 -8.97
C PHE A 326 19.64 10.51 -8.54
N PRO A 327 20.81 10.70 -9.17
CA PRO A 327 21.98 9.89 -8.87
C PRO A 327 22.43 10.09 -7.41
N ARG A 328 22.92 9.02 -6.81
CA ARG A 328 23.57 9.02 -5.49
C ARG A 328 25.00 8.51 -5.62
N ASP A 329 25.79 8.76 -4.57
CA ASP A 329 27.22 8.46 -4.50
C ASP A 329 28.03 9.23 -5.56
N GLU A 330 29.29 9.46 -5.29
CA GLU A 330 30.16 10.22 -6.17
C GLU A 330 30.43 9.51 -7.48
N MET A 331 30.75 8.21 -7.38
CA MET A 331 31.23 7.41 -8.50
C MET A 331 30.10 6.53 -9.08
N PRO A 332 30.19 6.17 -10.37
CA PRO A 332 29.15 5.38 -11.04
C PRO A 332 29.00 3.95 -10.48
N ASP A 333 30.05 3.39 -9.90
CA ASP A 333 30.04 2.06 -9.24
C ASP A 333 29.57 2.11 -7.79
N GLY A 334 29.13 3.28 -7.30
CA GLY A 334 28.57 3.43 -5.96
C GLY A 334 27.35 2.54 -5.73
N ARG A 335 27.29 1.87 -4.58
CA ARG A 335 26.20 0.92 -4.26
C ARG A 335 24.82 1.57 -4.38
N LYS A 336 24.66 2.78 -3.85
CA LYS A 336 23.36 3.47 -3.87
C LYS A 336 23.01 4.00 -5.25
N ARG A 337 24.04 4.29 -6.09
CA ARG A 337 23.87 4.62 -7.50
C ARG A 337 23.22 3.45 -8.22
N GLY A 338 23.81 2.24 -8.16
CA GLY A 338 23.29 1.06 -8.82
C GLY A 338 21.87 0.67 -8.37
N ILE A 339 21.55 0.85 -7.07
CA ILE A 339 20.19 0.61 -6.56
C ILE A 339 19.20 1.62 -7.17
N ASN A 340 19.54 2.91 -7.23
CA ASN A 340 18.66 3.92 -7.85
C ASN A 340 18.52 3.71 -9.36
N ASP A 341 19.56 3.29 -10.05
CA ASP A 341 19.51 2.99 -11.48
C ASP A 341 18.58 1.79 -11.75
N SER A 342 18.66 0.74 -10.94
CA SER A 342 17.73 -0.39 -11.00
C SER A 342 16.26 0.03 -10.70
N LEU A 343 16.05 0.96 -9.79
CA LEU A 343 14.73 1.55 -9.57
C LEU A 343 14.26 2.32 -10.80
N ASN A 344 15.13 3.15 -11.40
CA ASN A 344 14.81 3.97 -12.56
C ASN A 344 14.41 3.14 -13.79
N GLU A 345 15.04 1.98 -14.01
CA GLU A 345 14.62 1.02 -15.03
C GLU A 345 13.18 0.56 -14.83
N LYS A 346 12.79 0.28 -13.59
CA LYS A 346 11.41 -0.13 -13.26
C LYS A 346 10.42 1.03 -13.42
N LEU A 347 10.80 2.24 -13.00
CA LEU A 347 9.96 3.42 -13.15
C LEU A 347 9.70 3.77 -14.62
N ALA A 348 10.66 3.52 -15.50
CA ALA A 348 10.51 3.74 -16.94
C ALA A 348 9.34 2.94 -17.55
N ALA A 349 9.03 1.76 -17.00
CA ALA A 349 7.92 0.92 -17.45
C ALA A 349 6.54 1.55 -17.19
N PHE A 350 6.42 2.55 -16.32
CA PHE A 350 5.15 3.26 -16.09
C PHE A 350 4.83 4.29 -17.16
N HIS A 351 5.78 4.60 -18.05
CA HIS A 351 5.54 5.50 -19.17
C HIS A 351 4.46 4.94 -20.09
N ASN A 352 3.40 5.71 -20.34
CA ASN A 352 2.34 5.30 -21.26
C ASN A 352 2.00 6.33 -22.33
N GLY A 353 2.78 7.44 -22.39
CA GLY A 353 2.64 8.49 -23.39
C GLY A 353 1.34 9.29 -23.35
N LYS A 354 0.39 8.89 -22.50
CA LYS A 354 -0.93 9.53 -22.38
C LYS A 354 -1.07 10.30 -21.09
N ARG A 355 -0.85 9.63 -19.98
CA ARG A 355 -1.09 10.18 -18.64
C ARG A 355 0.14 10.20 -17.76
N VAL A 356 1.00 9.22 -17.90
CA VAL A 356 2.29 9.13 -17.22
C VAL A 356 3.40 9.26 -18.25
N HIS A 357 4.22 10.27 -18.06
CA HIS A 357 5.39 10.57 -18.89
C HIS A 357 6.63 10.39 -18.01
N TYR A 358 7.41 9.36 -18.26
CA TYR A 358 8.69 9.16 -17.57
C TYR A 358 9.79 9.96 -18.23
N LEU A 359 10.62 10.60 -17.43
CA LEU A 359 11.80 11.31 -17.87
C LEU A 359 12.95 11.07 -16.90
N ASN A 360 14.05 10.53 -17.40
CA ASN A 360 15.30 10.45 -16.65
C ASN A 360 16.24 11.59 -17.09
N ILE A 361 16.63 12.44 -16.15
CA ILE A 361 17.50 13.58 -16.38
C ILE A 361 18.88 13.41 -15.72
N ASN A 362 19.19 12.21 -15.25
CA ASN A 362 20.36 11.94 -14.41
C ASN A 362 21.68 12.29 -15.08
N GLU A 363 21.81 12.04 -16.39
CA GLU A 363 23.02 12.35 -17.17
C GLU A 363 23.38 13.84 -17.11
N ARG A 364 22.40 14.74 -16.95
CA ARG A 364 22.64 16.18 -16.87
C ARG A 364 23.31 16.63 -15.56
N PHE A 365 23.32 15.76 -14.55
CA PHE A 365 24.00 16.01 -13.27
C PHE A 365 25.43 15.46 -13.23
N LEU A 366 25.80 14.64 -14.22
CA LEU A 366 27.04 13.87 -14.22
C LEU A 366 28.06 14.45 -15.19
N GLU A 367 29.34 14.27 -14.88
CA GLU A 367 30.45 14.45 -15.82
C GLU A 367 30.46 13.29 -16.83
N GLU A 368 31.22 13.43 -17.91
CA GLU A 368 31.41 12.37 -18.92
C GLU A 368 31.95 11.06 -18.34
N SER A 369 32.71 11.14 -17.25
CA SER A 369 33.17 10.00 -16.45
C SER A 369 32.08 9.27 -15.67
N GLY A 370 30.87 9.82 -15.62
CA GLY A 370 29.78 9.38 -14.78
C GLY A 370 29.89 9.84 -13.30
N ARG A 371 30.91 10.63 -12.96
CA ARG A 371 31.11 11.20 -11.63
C ARG A 371 30.04 12.27 -11.34
N LEU A 372 29.51 12.29 -10.09
CA LEU A 372 28.62 13.35 -9.60
C LEU A 372 29.43 14.45 -8.91
N PRO A 373 29.50 15.67 -9.48
CA PRO A 373 30.33 16.73 -8.88
C PRO A 373 29.70 17.35 -7.62
N LYS A 374 30.53 17.69 -6.63
CA LYS A 374 30.09 18.34 -5.36
C LYS A 374 29.47 19.72 -5.55
N GLU A 375 29.84 20.44 -6.59
CA GLU A 375 29.20 21.73 -6.88
C GLU A 375 27.75 21.60 -7.33
N ILE A 376 27.32 20.41 -7.80
CA ILE A 376 25.93 20.09 -8.11
C ILE A 376 25.22 19.52 -6.90
N MET A 377 25.82 18.49 -6.25
CA MET A 377 25.29 17.81 -5.06
C MET A 377 26.42 17.57 -4.03
N PRO A 378 26.61 18.47 -3.04
CA PRO A 378 27.76 18.40 -2.14
C PRO A 378 27.86 17.15 -1.27
N ASP A 379 26.73 16.58 -0.95
CA ASP A 379 26.58 15.33 -0.18
C ASP A 379 26.21 14.14 -1.07
N PHE A 380 26.36 14.31 -2.39
CA PHE A 380 26.00 13.32 -3.39
C PHE A 380 24.54 12.83 -3.32
N LEU A 381 23.64 13.72 -2.88
CA LEU A 381 22.21 13.45 -2.72
C LEU A 381 21.35 14.68 -2.99
N HIS A 382 21.66 15.81 -2.32
CA HIS A 382 20.83 17.00 -2.34
C HIS A 382 21.42 18.06 -3.31
N PRO A 383 20.64 18.48 -4.32
CA PRO A 383 21.07 19.53 -5.23
C PRO A 383 21.29 20.86 -4.53
N LYS A 384 22.32 21.60 -4.95
CA LYS A 384 22.45 23.04 -4.76
C LYS A 384 21.75 23.81 -5.87
N GLU A 385 21.85 25.13 -5.84
CA GLU A 385 21.23 26.04 -6.81
C GLU A 385 21.52 25.60 -8.27
N LYS A 386 22.79 25.30 -8.61
CA LYS A 386 23.17 24.76 -9.93
C LYS A 386 22.43 23.49 -10.29
N GLY A 387 22.27 22.57 -9.34
CA GLY A 387 21.52 21.33 -9.55
C GLY A 387 20.02 21.59 -9.78
N TYR A 388 19.43 22.55 -9.06
CA TYR A 388 18.04 22.96 -9.30
C TYR A 388 17.86 23.67 -10.63
N ALA A 389 18.84 24.44 -11.10
CA ALA A 389 18.82 25.03 -12.43
C ALA A 389 18.82 23.95 -13.53
N ILE A 390 19.71 22.96 -13.41
CA ILE A 390 19.74 21.78 -14.29
C ILE A 390 18.38 21.07 -14.31
N TRP A 391 17.78 20.84 -13.13
CA TRP A 391 16.48 20.20 -13.04
C TRP A 391 15.40 21.02 -13.75
N ALA A 392 15.28 22.32 -13.45
CA ALA A 392 14.27 23.17 -14.04
C ALA A 392 14.39 23.20 -15.58
N GLU A 393 15.60 23.41 -16.10
CA GLU A 393 15.88 23.45 -17.54
C GLU A 393 15.56 22.12 -18.22
N ALA A 394 15.91 21.01 -17.58
CA ALA A 394 15.71 19.67 -18.14
C ALA A 394 14.22 19.29 -18.32
N ILE A 395 13.33 19.79 -17.44
CA ILE A 395 11.91 19.42 -17.52
C ILE A 395 11.03 20.49 -18.18
N GLU A 396 11.55 21.70 -18.43
CA GLU A 396 10.76 22.84 -18.89
C GLU A 396 10.03 22.54 -20.21
N GLY A 397 10.73 22.04 -21.22
CA GLY A 397 10.10 21.67 -22.49
C GLY A 397 8.98 20.64 -22.33
N LYS A 398 9.18 19.67 -21.44
CA LYS A 398 8.15 18.66 -21.15
C LYS A 398 6.96 19.26 -20.40
N LEU A 399 7.15 20.18 -19.48
CA LEU A 399 6.05 20.87 -18.79
C LEU A 399 5.19 21.66 -19.78
N ILE A 400 5.79 22.36 -20.74
CA ILE A 400 5.08 23.09 -21.81
C ILE A 400 4.27 22.10 -22.68
N GLU A 401 4.89 20.99 -23.12
CA GLU A 401 4.20 19.92 -23.87
C GLU A 401 3.00 19.36 -23.10
N LEU A 402 3.10 19.28 -21.78
CA LEU A 402 2.04 18.80 -20.90
C LEU A 402 0.99 19.87 -20.56
N GLY A 403 1.06 21.08 -21.08
CA GLY A 403 0.02 22.09 -21.00
C GLY A 403 0.21 23.15 -19.89
N LEU A 404 1.46 23.46 -19.55
CA LEU A 404 1.84 24.54 -18.60
C LEU A 404 2.50 25.74 -19.29
#